data_b1767914281c08c701a2869af701d538
#
_entry.id   b1767914281c08c701a2869af701d538
#
_cell.length_a   1.000
_cell.length_b   1.000
_cell.length_c   1.000
_cell.angle_alpha   90.00
_cell.angle_beta   90.00
_cell.angle_gamma   90.00
#
_symmetry.space_group_name_H-M   'P 1'
#
loop_
_entity.id
_entity.type
_entity.pdbx_description
1 polymer ?
#
loop_
_entity_poly.entity_id
_entity_poly.type
_entity_poly.pdbx_seq_one_letter_code
_entity_poly.pdbx_strand_id
1 'polypeptide(L)'
;MKKLTICIFTLFLLFCLPLGALAESYLVPGGQLLGITVEDGSFVIAGFDSRYGQAAQKSGLCVGDKILKINGKTVSKTEDLANTLNQANGKITLTVCREDRELEVSFLPSITPDGPRLGVYLKEGISGVGTLTYYNPQDSSFGALGHGVSNPGGGLAQISGGRVFDGCVLSVRKGKTGNPGQLMGCVTDPAEKGTIIRNTPYGVFGRLNGFEKSLALEVGASKDVKTGKATIRCTVTGCVVNEYEVEIVKVYGNKQESGRNMLVKITDPTLLSATGGIVQGMSGSPIIQDGKLIGAVTHVLVNDPTMGYGIFIENMLGAAA
;
A
#
# COMPACT_ATOMS: atom_id res chain seq x y z
N MET A 1 58.27 -30.58 -0.80
CA MET A 1 57.24 -30.38 0.23
C MET A 1 56.58 -28.96 0.15
N LYS A 2 57.29 -27.86 0.17
CA LYS A 2 56.69 -26.52 0.14
C LYS A 2 55.79 -26.22 -1.08
N LYS A 3 56.12 -26.71 -2.29
CA LYS A 3 55.30 -26.52 -3.50
C LYS A 3 53.99 -27.30 -3.46
N LEU A 4 53.98 -28.50 -2.86
CA LEU A 4 52.76 -29.29 -2.69
C LEU A 4 51.81 -28.71 -1.66
N THR A 5 52.36 -28.14 -0.55
CA THR A 5 51.57 -27.45 0.49
C THR A 5 50.90 -26.19 -0.06
N ILE A 6 51.57 -25.42 -0.92
CA ILE A 6 51.01 -24.23 -1.56
C ILE A 6 49.87 -24.61 -2.51
N CYS A 7 50.03 -25.68 -3.32
CA CYS A 7 48.94 -26.17 -4.19
C CYS A 7 47.71 -26.65 -3.42
N ILE A 8 47.89 -27.32 -2.28
CA ILE A 8 46.77 -27.77 -1.42
C ILE A 8 46.07 -26.56 -0.78
N PHE A 9 46.82 -25.56 -0.36
CA PHE A 9 46.25 -24.37 0.27
C PHE A 9 45.48 -23.49 -0.74
N THR A 10 45.99 -23.35 -1.97
CA THR A 10 45.28 -22.66 -3.07
C THR A 10 44.02 -23.41 -3.52
N LEU A 11 44.07 -24.76 -3.56
CA LEU A 11 42.87 -25.55 -3.87
C LEU A 11 41.82 -25.46 -2.78
N PHE A 12 42.22 -25.39 -1.51
CA PHE A 12 41.29 -25.18 -0.37
C PHE A 12 40.69 -23.78 -0.35
N LEU A 13 41.45 -22.74 -0.71
CA LEU A 13 40.93 -21.37 -0.84
C LEU A 13 39.92 -21.23 -1.99
N LEU A 14 40.09 -21.97 -3.10
CA LEU A 14 39.13 -22.02 -4.21
C LEU A 14 37.80 -22.69 -3.81
N PHE A 15 37.84 -23.66 -2.90
CA PHE A 15 36.64 -24.32 -2.36
C PHE A 15 35.91 -23.50 -1.28
N CYS A 16 36.57 -22.52 -0.68
CA CYS A 16 36.00 -21.60 0.30
C CYS A 16 35.41 -20.32 -0.29
N LEU A 17 35.45 -20.15 -1.62
CA LEU A 17 34.63 -19.12 -2.24
C LEU A 17 33.18 -19.51 -1.99
N PRO A 18 32.37 -18.70 -1.28
CA PRO A 18 30.95 -18.94 -1.23
C PRO A 18 30.47 -18.92 -2.68
N LEU A 19 30.10 -20.07 -3.24
CA LEU A 19 29.15 -20.08 -4.32
C LEU A 19 27.97 -19.34 -3.71
N GLY A 20 27.78 -18.08 -4.06
CA GLY A 20 26.53 -17.39 -3.84
C GLY A 20 25.47 -18.25 -4.54
N ALA A 21 24.97 -19.21 -3.82
CA ALA A 21 23.74 -19.87 -4.17
C ALA A 21 22.76 -18.69 -4.25
N LEU A 22 22.38 -18.31 -5.47
CA LEU A 22 21.17 -17.55 -5.70
C LEU A 22 20.07 -18.43 -5.11
N ALA A 23 19.80 -18.27 -3.83
CA ALA A 23 18.69 -18.96 -3.19
C ALA A 23 17.47 -18.54 -3.98
N GLU A 24 16.91 -19.48 -4.74
CA GLU A 24 15.64 -19.27 -5.40
C GLU A 24 14.66 -18.81 -4.34
N SER A 25 14.23 -17.55 -4.43
CA SER A 25 13.28 -16.99 -3.49
C SER A 25 11.91 -17.47 -3.89
N TYR A 26 11.21 -18.13 -2.98
CA TYR A 26 9.82 -18.56 -3.16
C TYR A 26 8.90 -17.65 -2.37
N LEU A 27 7.89 -17.09 -3.05
CA LEU A 27 6.90 -16.21 -2.47
C LEU A 27 5.49 -16.71 -2.78
N VAL A 28 4.57 -16.48 -1.87
CA VAL A 28 3.15 -16.75 -2.10
C VAL A 28 2.54 -15.58 -2.85
N PRO A 29 2.07 -15.77 -4.12
CA PRO A 29 1.39 -14.69 -4.83
C PRO A 29 0.08 -14.33 -4.13
N GLY A 30 -0.14 -13.03 -3.94
CA GLY A 30 -1.35 -12.50 -3.33
C GLY A 30 -2.55 -12.48 -4.29
N GLY A 31 -3.15 -11.32 -4.44
CA GLY A 31 -4.36 -11.07 -5.22
C GLY A 31 -5.55 -10.63 -4.36
N GLN A 32 -5.45 -10.79 -3.03
CA GLN A 32 -6.46 -10.33 -2.07
C GLN A 32 -6.54 -8.81 -2.06
N LEU A 33 -7.78 -8.30 -1.95
CA LEU A 33 -7.98 -6.89 -1.66
C LEU A 33 -7.64 -6.63 -0.19
N LEU A 34 -6.82 -5.63 0.05
CA LEU A 34 -6.46 -5.15 1.37
C LEU A 34 -7.05 -3.77 1.63
N GLY A 35 -7.57 -3.56 2.84
CA GLY A 35 -7.72 -2.22 3.39
C GLY A 35 -6.36 -1.77 3.94
N ILE A 36 -5.91 -0.59 3.54
CA ILE A 36 -4.61 -0.03 3.89
C ILE A 36 -4.81 1.33 4.54
N THR A 37 -4.20 1.55 5.69
CA THR A 37 -4.09 2.87 6.32
C THR A 37 -2.63 3.13 6.63
N VAL A 38 -2.07 4.20 6.05
CA VAL A 38 -0.70 4.65 6.36
C VAL A 38 -0.76 5.86 7.29
N GLU A 39 0.08 5.87 8.30
CA GLU A 39 0.16 6.91 9.32
C GLU A 39 1.19 7.96 8.86
N ASP A 40 0.71 9.05 8.29
CA ASP A 40 1.52 10.18 7.83
C ASP A 40 1.55 11.34 8.86
N GLY A 41 1.09 11.07 10.06
CA GLY A 41 0.95 12.07 11.13
C GLY A 41 -0.17 13.09 10.87
N SER A 42 -1.05 12.85 9.91
CA SER A 42 -2.17 13.74 9.64
C SER A 42 -3.43 13.30 10.37
N PHE A 43 -4.12 14.27 10.93
CA PHE A 43 -5.41 14.11 11.58
C PHE A 43 -6.42 14.99 10.86
N VAL A 44 -7.38 14.39 10.18
CA VAL A 44 -8.41 15.12 9.43
C VAL A 44 -9.74 14.97 10.15
N ILE A 45 -10.46 16.08 10.34
CA ILE A 45 -11.80 16.07 10.91
C ILE A 45 -12.74 15.37 9.92
N ALA A 46 -13.24 14.19 10.31
CA ALA A 46 -14.17 13.39 9.53
C ALA A 46 -15.64 13.69 9.86
N GLY A 47 -15.89 14.29 11.02
CA GLY A 47 -17.24 14.62 11.49
C GLY A 47 -17.24 15.20 12.89
N PHE A 48 -18.43 15.54 13.36
CA PHE A 48 -18.65 16.06 14.71
C PHE A 48 -19.51 15.09 15.52
N ASP A 49 -19.13 14.88 16.78
CA ASP A 49 -19.94 14.11 17.70
C ASP A 49 -21.26 14.86 17.97
N SER A 50 -22.38 14.15 17.86
CA SER A 50 -23.72 14.75 18.01
C SER A 50 -23.97 15.35 19.39
N ARG A 51 -23.31 14.79 20.43
CA ARG A 51 -23.48 15.21 21.85
C ARG A 51 -22.41 16.20 22.28
N TYR A 52 -21.18 16.04 21.84
CA TYR A 52 -20.02 16.78 22.34
C TYR A 52 -19.36 17.69 21.29
N GLY A 53 -19.79 17.64 20.03
CA GLY A 53 -19.15 18.36 18.92
C GLY A 53 -19.62 19.79 18.70
N GLN A 54 -20.66 20.27 19.40
CA GLN A 54 -21.25 21.58 19.14
C GLN A 54 -20.27 22.73 19.31
N ALA A 55 -19.42 22.69 20.35
CA ALA A 55 -18.46 23.75 20.62
C ALA A 55 -17.42 23.86 19.50
N ALA A 56 -16.88 22.73 19.04
CA ALA A 56 -15.95 22.66 17.94
C ALA A 56 -16.57 23.14 16.62
N GLN A 57 -17.79 22.70 16.30
CA GLN A 57 -18.49 23.11 15.09
C GLN A 57 -18.83 24.60 15.08
N LYS A 58 -19.33 25.15 16.19
CA LYS A 58 -19.66 26.57 16.33
C LYS A 58 -18.42 27.49 16.31
N SER A 59 -17.25 26.96 16.65
CA SER A 59 -15.98 27.69 16.57
C SER A 59 -15.45 27.89 15.14
N GLY A 60 -16.09 27.25 14.14
CA GLY A 60 -15.72 27.38 12.74
C GLY A 60 -14.85 26.22 12.22
N LEU A 61 -14.64 25.15 13.00
CA LEU A 61 -14.04 23.92 12.47
C LEU A 61 -14.98 23.27 11.44
N CYS A 62 -14.41 22.68 10.41
CA CYS A 62 -15.13 22.03 9.33
C CYS A 62 -14.65 20.57 9.12
N VAL A 63 -15.53 19.75 8.57
CA VAL A 63 -15.12 18.45 8.03
C VAL A 63 -14.12 18.68 6.90
N GLY A 64 -13.02 17.95 6.92
CA GLY A 64 -11.89 18.10 5.98
C GLY A 64 -10.74 18.95 6.52
N ASP A 65 -10.89 19.67 7.64
CA ASP A 65 -9.78 20.37 8.28
C ASP A 65 -8.72 19.38 8.74
N LYS A 66 -7.46 19.62 8.34
CA LYS A 66 -6.30 18.87 8.81
C LYS A 66 -5.72 19.55 10.04
N ILE A 67 -5.72 18.88 11.18
CA ILE A 67 -5.14 19.41 12.43
C ILE A 67 -3.62 19.36 12.33
N LEU A 68 -2.95 20.49 12.49
CA LEU A 68 -1.50 20.62 12.49
C LEU A 68 -0.95 20.76 13.93
N LYS A 69 -1.62 21.58 14.76
CA LYS A 69 -1.15 21.87 16.14
C LYS A 69 -2.34 21.96 17.10
N ILE A 70 -2.08 21.65 18.36
CA ILE A 70 -2.94 21.95 19.49
C ILE A 70 -2.16 22.77 20.51
N ASN A 71 -2.67 23.95 20.89
CA ASN A 71 -2.00 24.90 21.77
C ASN A 71 -0.55 25.19 21.37
N GLY A 72 -0.30 25.33 20.05
CA GLY A 72 1.01 25.58 19.46
C GLY A 72 1.94 24.35 19.37
N LYS A 73 1.58 23.20 19.95
CA LYS A 73 2.34 21.95 19.85
C LYS A 73 1.92 21.17 18.61
N THR A 74 2.88 20.74 17.82
CA THR A 74 2.64 19.88 16.63
C THR A 74 2.02 18.54 17.07
N VAL A 75 1.03 18.08 16.31
CA VAL A 75 0.36 16.81 16.50
C VAL A 75 0.88 15.82 15.46
N SER A 76 1.43 14.71 15.90
CA SER A 76 1.92 13.63 15.05
C SER A 76 1.37 12.26 15.45
N LYS A 77 0.79 12.14 16.64
CA LYS A 77 0.17 10.92 17.17
C LYS A 77 -1.10 11.27 17.95
N THR A 78 -2.01 10.31 18.03
CA THR A 78 -3.26 10.43 18.82
C THR A 78 -2.99 10.78 20.29
N GLU A 79 -1.88 10.25 20.84
CA GLU A 79 -1.47 10.53 22.21
C GLU A 79 -1.09 11.99 22.42
N ASP A 80 -0.53 12.67 21.40
CA ASP A 80 -0.18 14.10 21.49
C ASP A 80 -1.44 14.95 21.68
N LEU A 81 -2.52 14.62 20.95
CA LEU A 81 -3.82 15.25 21.10
C LEU A 81 -4.40 15.01 22.49
N ALA A 82 -4.47 13.74 22.90
CA ALA A 82 -5.04 13.33 24.18
C ALA A 82 -4.30 13.97 25.36
N ASN A 83 -2.96 13.91 25.36
CA ASN A 83 -2.13 14.46 26.43
C ASN A 83 -2.28 15.98 26.52
N THR A 84 -2.26 16.70 25.40
CA THR A 84 -2.40 18.15 25.38
C THR A 84 -3.80 18.57 25.79
N LEU A 85 -4.82 17.82 25.37
CA LEU A 85 -6.21 18.07 25.73
C LEU A 85 -6.44 17.86 27.25
N ASN A 86 -5.91 16.78 27.82
CA ASN A 86 -6.01 16.47 29.25
C ASN A 86 -5.29 17.50 30.15
N GLN A 87 -4.25 18.15 29.63
CA GLN A 87 -3.50 19.20 30.34
C GLN A 87 -4.13 20.60 30.19
N ALA A 88 -5.12 20.74 29.30
CA ALA A 88 -5.73 22.04 29.02
C ALA A 88 -6.71 22.47 30.11
N ASN A 89 -6.42 23.60 30.74
CA ASN A 89 -7.31 24.24 31.69
C ASN A 89 -8.07 25.41 31.02
N GLY A 90 -9.10 25.08 30.24
CA GLY A 90 -9.92 26.11 29.58
C GLY A 90 -9.93 25.99 28.04
N LYS A 91 -9.86 27.12 27.35
CA LYS A 91 -9.84 27.18 25.89
C LYS A 91 -8.64 26.46 25.33
N ILE A 92 -8.87 25.71 24.26
CA ILE A 92 -7.82 25.15 23.40
C ILE A 92 -7.80 25.89 22.07
N THR A 93 -6.63 25.95 21.45
CA THR A 93 -6.45 26.50 20.09
C THR A 93 -5.95 25.39 19.20
N LEU A 94 -6.69 25.09 18.14
CA LEU A 94 -6.24 24.19 17.05
C LEU A 94 -5.71 25.06 15.91
N THR A 95 -4.52 24.76 15.42
CA THR A 95 -4.06 25.22 14.13
C THR A 95 -4.44 24.15 13.12
N VAL A 96 -5.29 24.50 12.15
CA VAL A 96 -5.75 23.58 11.11
C VAL A 96 -5.37 24.10 9.73
N CYS A 97 -5.17 23.17 8.78
CA CYS A 97 -5.02 23.48 7.37
C CYS A 97 -6.34 23.19 6.65
N ARG A 98 -6.88 24.21 5.96
CA ARG A 98 -8.07 24.14 5.11
C ARG A 98 -7.74 24.80 3.77
N GLU A 99 -7.90 24.07 2.67
CA GLU A 99 -7.61 24.59 1.31
C GLU A 99 -6.22 25.25 1.23
N ASP A 100 -5.19 24.55 1.76
CA ASP A 100 -3.78 25.00 1.83
C ASP A 100 -3.54 26.31 2.64
N ARG A 101 -4.50 26.69 3.49
CA ARG A 101 -4.37 27.85 4.39
C ARG A 101 -4.36 27.39 5.84
N GLU A 102 -3.43 27.91 6.64
CA GLU A 102 -3.44 27.71 8.10
C GLU A 102 -4.44 28.66 8.74
N LEU A 103 -5.29 28.11 9.61
CA LEU A 103 -6.29 28.82 10.39
C LEU A 103 -6.15 28.45 11.86
N GLU A 104 -6.29 29.42 12.74
CA GLU A 104 -6.38 29.17 14.19
C GLU A 104 -7.83 29.23 14.67
N VAL A 105 -8.26 28.17 15.32
CA VAL A 105 -9.63 28.04 15.84
C VAL A 105 -9.56 27.72 17.33
N SER A 106 -10.17 28.58 18.16
CA SER A 106 -10.15 28.43 19.62
C SER A 106 -11.54 28.16 20.17
N PHE A 107 -11.69 27.17 21.03
CA PHE A 107 -12.94 26.82 21.67
C PHE A 107 -12.73 26.15 23.04
N LEU A 108 -13.80 26.02 23.83
CA LEU A 108 -13.80 25.24 25.07
C LEU A 108 -14.12 23.78 24.72
N PRO A 109 -13.25 22.80 25.04
CA PRO A 109 -13.56 21.40 24.84
C PRO A 109 -14.73 20.96 25.70
N SER A 110 -15.48 19.98 25.25
CA SER A 110 -16.55 19.38 26.03
C SER A 110 -16.00 18.54 27.17
N ILE A 111 -16.49 18.74 28.40
CA ILE A 111 -16.06 17.93 29.54
C ILE A 111 -16.96 16.69 29.62
N THR A 112 -16.36 15.53 29.71
CA THR A 112 -17.05 14.25 29.90
C THR A 112 -16.54 13.55 31.16
N PRO A 113 -17.21 12.47 31.64
CA PRO A 113 -16.71 11.69 32.77
C PRO A 113 -15.29 11.15 32.59
N ASP A 114 -14.90 10.90 31.32
CA ASP A 114 -13.58 10.37 30.94
C ASP A 114 -12.56 11.49 30.68
N GLY A 115 -12.92 12.74 30.88
CA GLY A 115 -12.08 13.90 30.65
C GLY A 115 -12.53 14.81 29.49
N PRO A 116 -11.72 15.82 29.12
CA PRO A 116 -12.04 16.75 28.05
C PRO A 116 -11.99 16.07 26.67
N ARG A 117 -12.94 16.41 25.79
CA ARG A 117 -13.03 15.90 24.43
C ARG A 117 -13.13 17.04 23.42
N LEU A 118 -12.47 16.87 22.26
CA LEU A 118 -12.61 17.79 21.12
C LEU A 118 -14.03 17.75 20.54
N GLY A 119 -14.72 16.62 20.66
CA GLY A 119 -16.05 16.43 20.08
C GLY A 119 -16.03 16.25 18.56
N VAL A 120 -14.92 15.81 17.99
CA VAL A 120 -14.77 15.53 16.56
C VAL A 120 -14.39 14.07 16.35
N TYR A 121 -14.82 13.51 15.23
CA TYR A 121 -14.31 12.25 14.72
C TYR A 121 -13.10 12.56 13.85
N LEU A 122 -11.97 11.91 14.14
CA LEU A 122 -10.74 12.10 13.41
C LEU A 122 -10.48 10.89 12.50
N LYS A 123 -10.11 11.18 11.26
CA LYS A 123 -9.49 10.23 10.37
C LYS A 123 -7.98 10.43 10.47
N GLU A 124 -7.27 9.39 10.87
CA GLU A 124 -5.82 9.37 10.96
C GLU A 124 -5.23 8.83 9.67
N GLY A 125 -4.27 9.54 9.10
CA GLY A 125 -3.50 9.09 7.95
C GLY A 125 -4.27 9.00 6.65
N ILE A 126 -3.65 8.31 5.69
CA ILE A 126 -4.20 8.08 4.35
C ILE A 126 -4.71 6.65 4.27
N SER A 127 -6.00 6.49 4.00
CA SER A 127 -6.64 5.18 3.87
C SER A 127 -7.12 4.93 2.45
N GLY A 128 -7.02 3.69 2.03
CA GLY A 128 -7.46 3.23 0.73
C GLY A 128 -7.56 1.71 0.64
N VAL A 129 -7.80 1.23 -0.56
CA VAL A 129 -7.76 -0.20 -0.86
C VAL A 129 -6.69 -0.47 -1.92
N GLY A 130 -6.13 -1.67 -1.89
CA GLY A 130 -5.15 -2.13 -2.87
C GLY A 130 -4.99 -3.63 -2.82
N THR A 131 -4.21 -4.17 -3.72
CA THR A 131 -4.02 -5.61 -3.86
C THR A 131 -2.69 -6.06 -3.24
N LEU A 132 -2.73 -7.14 -2.46
CA LEU A 132 -1.55 -7.84 -2.00
C LEU A 132 -0.78 -8.41 -3.20
N THR A 133 0.51 -8.10 -3.31
CA THR A 133 1.35 -8.65 -4.38
C THR A 133 1.95 -9.99 -3.99
N TYR A 134 2.59 -10.02 -2.84
CA TYR A 134 3.22 -11.25 -2.33
C TYR A 134 3.23 -11.29 -0.80
N TYR A 135 3.35 -12.50 -0.30
CA TYR A 135 3.64 -12.82 1.08
C TYR A 135 4.85 -13.75 1.14
N ASN A 136 5.79 -13.47 2.04
CA ASN A 136 6.93 -14.34 2.32
C ASN A 136 6.64 -15.19 3.56
N PRO A 137 6.47 -16.51 3.41
CA PRO A 137 6.14 -17.38 4.54
C PRO A 137 7.31 -17.61 5.53
N GLN A 138 8.53 -17.19 5.16
CA GLN A 138 9.71 -17.39 5.99
C GLN A 138 9.81 -16.36 7.12
N ASP A 139 9.44 -15.10 6.82
CA ASP A 139 9.58 -13.97 7.75
C ASP A 139 8.29 -13.16 7.94
N SER A 140 7.19 -13.62 7.35
CA SER A 140 5.87 -12.96 7.35
C SER A 140 5.87 -11.58 6.66
N SER A 141 6.89 -11.22 5.90
CA SER A 141 6.91 -9.98 5.14
C SER A 141 5.95 -10.02 3.96
N PHE A 142 5.45 -8.86 3.57
CA PHE A 142 4.60 -8.70 2.39
C PHE A 142 4.97 -7.47 1.58
N GLY A 143 4.57 -7.46 0.31
CA GLY A 143 4.54 -6.30 -0.55
C GLY A 143 3.19 -6.14 -1.23
N ALA A 144 2.74 -4.91 -1.40
CA ALA A 144 1.46 -4.57 -2.01
C ALA A 144 1.55 -3.33 -2.91
N LEU A 145 0.55 -3.10 -3.73
CA LEU A 145 0.32 -1.94 -4.60
C LEU A 145 1.26 -1.81 -5.81
N GLY A 146 2.55 -2.18 -5.70
CA GLY A 146 3.54 -1.94 -6.76
C GLY A 146 3.90 -0.47 -7.01
N HIS A 147 3.34 0.45 -6.22
CA HIS A 147 3.64 1.89 -6.18
C HIS A 147 3.41 2.44 -4.78
N GLY A 148 3.94 3.60 -4.49
CA GLY A 148 3.76 4.23 -3.19
C GLY A 148 2.39 4.86 -3.00
N VAL A 149 2.01 5.03 -1.73
CA VAL A 149 0.89 5.88 -1.33
C VAL A 149 1.38 7.33 -1.36
N SER A 150 0.61 8.19 -2.03
CA SER A 150 0.92 9.61 -2.19
C SER A 150 0.05 10.48 -1.29
N ASN A 151 0.58 11.63 -0.92
CA ASN A 151 -0.20 12.69 -0.26
C ASN A 151 -1.26 13.26 -1.21
N PRO A 152 -2.34 13.85 -0.70
CA PRO A 152 -3.36 14.54 -1.53
C PRO A 152 -2.79 15.61 -2.45
N GLY A 153 -1.73 16.32 -2.03
CA GLY A 153 -1.00 17.32 -2.83
C GLY A 153 0.02 16.75 -3.80
N GLY A 154 0.11 15.42 -3.94
CA GLY A 154 1.13 14.74 -4.72
C GLY A 154 2.40 14.43 -3.93
N GLY A 155 3.28 13.63 -4.51
CA GLY A 155 4.50 13.16 -3.86
C GLY A 155 4.26 11.98 -2.90
N LEU A 156 5.33 11.26 -2.60
CA LEU A 156 5.30 10.09 -1.73
C LEU A 156 4.99 10.49 -0.28
N ALA A 157 3.99 9.87 0.33
CA ALA A 157 3.68 10.09 1.73
C ALA A 157 4.83 9.59 2.63
N GLN A 158 5.34 10.48 3.48
CA GLN A 158 6.24 10.09 4.55
C GLN A 158 5.39 9.46 5.67
N ILE A 159 5.73 8.25 6.08
CA ILE A 159 4.94 7.51 7.06
C ILE A 159 5.75 7.16 8.28
N SER A 160 5.10 7.12 9.44
CA SER A 160 5.64 6.55 10.69
C SER A 160 5.31 5.08 10.85
N GLY A 161 4.33 4.58 10.09
CA GLY A 161 3.83 3.22 10.12
C GLY A 161 2.52 3.09 9.36
N GLY A 162 1.79 2.02 9.65
CA GLY A 162 0.45 1.83 9.11
C GLY A 162 -0.11 0.46 9.43
N ARG A 163 -1.36 0.25 9.03
CA ARG A 163 -2.13 -0.95 9.33
C ARG A 163 -2.75 -1.54 8.07
N VAL A 164 -2.86 -2.84 8.07
CA VAL A 164 -3.48 -3.62 6.99
C VAL A 164 -4.67 -4.40 7.54
N PHE A 165 -5.73 -4.44 6.76
CA PHE A 165 -6.99 -5.12 7.08
C PHE A 165 -7.41 -6.01 5.92
N ASP A 166 -8.15 -7.08 6.21
CA ASP A 166 -8.78 -7.88 5.17
C ASP A 166 -9.89 -7.07 4.49
N GLY A 167 -9.89 -7.08 3.16
CA GLY A 167 -10.84 -6.33 2.35
C GLY A 167 -11.60 -7.22 1.36
N CYS A 168 -12.82 -6.79 1.03
CA CYS A 168 -13.63 -7.41 0.00
C CYS A 168 -14.19 -6.37 -0.96
N VAL A 169 -14.44 -6.78 -2.20
CA VAL A 169 -15.04 -5.93 -3.24
C VAL A 169 -16.55 -5.97 -3.10
N LEU A 170 -17.16 -4.83 -2.85
CA LEU A 170 -18.62 -4.64 -2.82
C LEU A 170 -19.22 -4.45 -4.22
N SER A 171 -18.53 -3.64 -5.03
CA SER A 171 -18.94 -3.34 -6.40
C SER A 171 -17.78 -2.82 -7.22
N VAL A 172 -17.96 -2.79 -8.54
CA VAL A 172 -16.96 -2.26 -9.49
C VAL A 172 -17.55 -1.11 -10.29
N ARG A 173 -16.91 0.04 -10.26
CA ARG A 173 -17.13 1.07 -11.26
C ARG A 173 -16.21 0.77 -12.45
N LYS A 174 -16.80 0.36 -13.57
CA LYS A 174 -16.03 -0.05 -14.76
C LYS A 174 -15.20 1.08 -15.32
N GLY A 175 -14.00 0.73 -15.77
CA GLY A 175 -13.12 1.63 -16.52
C GLY A 175 -13.65 1.89 -17.93
N LYS A 176 -13.45 3.12 -18.41
CA LYS A 176 -13.73 3.56 -19.77
C LYS A 176 -12.61 4.50 -20.20
N THR A 177 -12.40 4.63 -21.48
CA THR A 177 -11.46 5.62 -22.06
C THR A 177 -11.66 7.00 -21.43
N GLY A 178 -10.61 7.59 -20.91
CA GLY A 178 -10.63 8.89 -20.22
C GLY A 178 -11.16 8.86 -18.77
N ASN A 179 -11.70 7.74 -18.30
CA ASN A 179 -12.24 7.61 -16.94
C ASN A 179 -11.87 6.22 -16.36
N PRO A 180 -10.74 6.12 -15.66
CA PRO A 180 -10.35 4.88 -15.02
C PRO A 180 -11.41 4.45 -14.01
N GLY A 181 -11.74 3.16 -14.00
CA GLY A 181 -12.67 2.57 -13.05
C GLY A 181 -12.09 2.42 -11.66
N GLN A 182 -12.87 1.84 -10.76
CA GLN A 182 -12.46 1.65 -9.37
C GLN A 182 -13.15 0.43 -8.74
N LEU A 183 -12.41 -0.34 -7.96
CA LEU A 183 -12.98 -1.30 -7.03
C LEU A 183 -13.53 -0.54 -5.81
N MET A 184 -14.80 -0.72 -5.53
CA MET A 184 -15.44 -0.23 -4.31
C MET A 184 -15.33 -1.33 -3.25
N GLY A 185 -14.35 -1.20 -2.38
CA GLY A 185 -14.05 -2.19 -1.34
C GLY A 185 -14.50 -1.75 0.04
N CYS A 186 -14.61 -2.71 0.94
CA CYS A 186 -14.77 -2.48 2.37
C CYS A 186 -13.80 -3.35 3.16
N VAL A 187 -13.49 -2.91 4.37
CA VAL A 187 -12.83 -3.73 5.39
C VAL A 187 -13.88 -4.68 5.96
N THR A 188 -13.57 -5.97 5.99
CA THR A 188 -14.51 -7.01 6.46
C THR A 188 -14.37 -7.33 7.94
N ASP A 189 -13.17 -7.13 8.47
CA ASP A 189 -12.84 -7.32 9.88
C ASP A 189 -12.04 -6.10 10.37
N PRO A 190 -12.49 -5.41 11.43
CA PRO A 190 -11.73 -4.31 12.02
C PRO A 190 -10.43 -4.76 12.70
N ALA A 191 -10.23 -6.08 12.91
CA ALA A 191 -8.99 -6.61 13.43
C ALA A 191 -7.84 -6.37 12.44
N GLU A 192 -6.72 -5.90 12.96
CA GLU A 192 -5.53 -5.67 12.16
C GLU A 192 -4.95 -7.00 11.66
N LYS A 193 -4.84 -7.11 10.34
CA LYS A 193 -4.22 -8.26 9.68
C LYS A 193 -2.70 -8.15 9.63
N GLY A 194 -2.17 -6.94 9.73
CA GLY A 194 -0.74 -6.69 9.69
C GLY A 194 -0.38 -5.22 9.80
N THR A 195 0.92 -4.97 9.82
CA THR A 195 1.52 -3.64 9.97
C THR A 195 2.28 -3.23 8.72
N ILE A 196 2.21 -1.95 8.37
CA ILE A 196 3.01 -1.34 7.31
C ILE A 196 4.24 -0.71 7.97
N ILE A 197 5.40 -0.96 7.38
CA ILE A 197 6.71 -0.48 7.89
C ILE A 197 7.30 0.53 6.92
N ARG A 198 7.09 0.35 5.60
CA ARG A 198 7.67 1.20 4.56
C ARG A 198 6.66 1.56 3.49
N ASN A 199 6.74 2.81 3.03
CA ASN A 199 6.08 3.32 1.83
C ASN A 199 7.17 3.82 0.88
N THR A 200 7.32 3.19 -0.26
CA THR A 200 8.36 3.49 -1.25
C THR A 200 7.74 3.74 -2.62
N PRO A 201 8.45 4.31 -3.59
CA PRO A 201 7.93 4.45 -4.96
C PRO A 201 7.51 3.13 -5.62
N TYR A 202 7.98 1.99 -5.10
CA TYR A 202 7.79 0.66 -5.69
C TYR A 202 6.79 -0.21 -4.93
N GLY A 203 6.18 0.31 -3.88
CA GLY A 203 5.17 -0.41 -3.11
C GLY A 203 5.11 -0.03 -1.64
N VAL A 204 4.16 -0.68 -0.97
CA VAL A 204 3.97 -0.65 0.48
C VAL A 204 4.40 -2.00 1.02
N PHE A 205 5.21 -1.98 2.10
CA PHE A 205 5.82 -3.18 2.67
C PHE A 205 5.63 -3.23 4.18
N GLY A 206 5.56 -4.46 4.70
CA GLY A 206 5.38 -4.67 6.13
C GLY A 206 5.29 -6.14 6.49
N ARG A 207 4.51 -6.46 7.53
CA ARG A 207 4.30 -7.84 8.00
C ARG A 207 2.82 -8.16 8.12
N LEU A 208 2.43 -9.36 7.70
CA LEU A 208 1.07 -9.90 7.88
C LEU A 208 1.06 -10.98 8.95
N ASN A 209 -0.01 -11.01 9.74
CA ASN A 209 -0.26 -12.02 10.75
C ASN A 209 -1.18 -13.12 10.19
N GLY A 210 -0.81 -14.39 10.39
CA GLY A 210 -1.69 -15.51 10.10
C GLY A 210 -2.13 -15.66 8.64
N PHE A 211 -1.24 -15.39 7.68
CA PHE A 211 -1.53 -15.64 6.27
C PHE A 211 -1.50 -17.14 5.97
N GLU A 212 -2.51 -17.65 5.27
CA GLU A 212 -2.54 -19.06 4.88
C GLU A 212 -1.38 -19.40 3.94
N LYS A 213 -0.72 -20.53 4.22
CA LYS A 213 0.34 -21.08 3.36
C LYS A 213 -0.31 -21.66 2.10
N SER A 214 -0.45 -20.85 1.07
CA SER A 214 -0.78 -21.33 -0.27
C SER A 214 0.51 -21.69 -1.02
N LEU A 215 0.37 -22.21 -2.24
CA LEU A 215 1.50 -22.60 -3.06
C LEU A 215 2.41 -21.39 -3.35
N ALA A 216 3.65 -21.45 -2.85
CA ALA A 216 4.68 -20.47 -3.16
C ALA A 216 5.21 -20.72 -4.57
N LEU A 217 5.42 -19.65 -5.33
CA LEU A 217 6.04 -19.66 -6.64
C LEU A 217 7.47 -19.14 -6.57
N GLU A 218 8.31 -19.65 -7.46
CA GLU A 218 9.65 -19.12 -7.70
C GLU A 218 9.55 -17.66 -8.15
N VAL A 219 10.45 -16.81 -7.67
CA VAL A 219 10.60 -15.42 -8.13
C VAL A 219 11.31 -15.43 -9.47
N GLY A 220 10.66 -14.90 -10.50
CA GLY A 220 11.25 -14.80 -11.83
C GLY A 220 12.22 -13.62 -11.92
N ALA A 221 13.40 -13.87 -12.52
CA ALA A 221 14.36 -12.82 -12.76
C ALA A 221 13.87 -11.85 -13.85
N SER A 222 14.08 -10.55 -13.67
CA SER A 222 13.64 -9.50 -14.63
C SER A 222 14.21 -9.69 -16.04
N LYS A 223 15.40 -10.25 -16.16
CA LYS A 223 16.06 -10.57 -17.46
C LYS A 223 15.33 -11.66 -18.25
N ASP A 224 14.57 -12.53 -17.57
CA ASP A 224 13.88 -13.67 -18.16
C ASP A 224 12.42 -13.32 -18.54
N VAL A 225 11.93 -12.15 -18.12
CA VAL A 225 10.60 -11.66 -18.48
C VAL A 225 10.54 -11.33 -19.95
N LYS A 226 9.55 -11.90 -20.65
CA LYS A 226 9.39 -11.76 -22.10
C LYS A 226 7.97 -11.34 -22.46
N THR A 227 7.79 -10.82 -23.67
CA THR A 227 6.46 -10.58 -24.24
C THR A 227 5.70 -11.87 -24.45
N GLY A 228 4.36 -11.81 -24.35
CA GLY A 228 3.48 -12.96 -24.55
C GLY A 228 2.57 -13.22 -23.36
N LYS A 229 2.05 -14.43 -23.26
CA LYS A 229 1.04 -14.83 -22.27
C LYS A 229 1.59 -14.76 -20.84
N ALA A 230 0.74 -14.29 -19.95
CA ALA A 230 0.93 -14.27 -18.52
C ALA A 230 -0.45 -14.31 -17.84
N THR A 231 -0.49 -14.37 -16.52
CA THR A 231 -1.71 -14.24 -15.73
C THR A 231 -1.53 -13.19 -14.64
N ILE A 232 -2.64 -12.64 -14.16
CA ILE A 232 -2.69 -11.83 -12.94
C ILE A 232 -3.67 -12.43 -11.95
N ARG A 233 -3.40 -12.26 -10.67
CA ARG A 233 -4.33 -12.66 -9.61
C ARG A 233 -4.92 -11.41 -8.95
N CYS A 234 -6.23 -11.33 -8.85
CA CYS A 234 -6.91 -10.23 -8.17
C CYS A 234 -8.30 -10.60 -7.70
N THR A 235 -8.81 -9.81 -6.77
CA THR A 235 -10.19 -9.87 -6.29
C THR A 235 -11.00 -8.78 -6.98
N VAL A 236 -12.03 -9.15 -7.73
CA VAL A 236 -12.93 -8.18 -8.40
C VAL A 236 -14.39 -8.35 -7.97
N THR A 237 -14.69 -9.39 -7.18
CA THR A 237 -16.02 -9.64 -6.60
C THR A 237 -15.87 -10.35 -5.27
N GLY A 238 -16.57 -9.86 -4.24
CA GLY A 238 -16.48 -10.45 -2.90
C GLY A 238 -15.05 -10.47 -2.37
N CYS A 239 -14.65 -11.58 -1.76
CA CYS A 239 -13.34 -11.76 -1.15
C CYS A 239 -12.52 -12.85 -1.89
N VAL A 240 -12.97 -13.32 -3.04
CA VAL A 240 -12.36 -14.46 -3.76
C VAL A 240 -11.32 -13.95 -4.74
N VAL A 241 -10.10 -14.46 -4.61
CA VAL A 241 -9.02 -14.24 -5.57
C VAL A 241 -9.22 -15.16 -6.76
N ASN A 242 -9.21 -14.58 -7.94
CA ASN A 242 -9.21 -15.34 -9.20
C ASN A 242 -7.97 -14.99 -10.02
N GLU A 243 -7.63 -15.90 -10.93
CA GLU A 243 -6.56 -15.73 -11.89
C GLU A 243 -7.15 -15.42 -13.26
N TYR A 244 -6.58 -14.42 -13.94
CA TYR A 244 -7.08 -13.92 -15.22
C TYR A 244 -5.95 -13.82 -16.24
N GLU A 245 -6.28 -14.13 -17.51
CA GLU A 245 -5.30 -14.07 -18.60
C GLU A 245 -4.95 -12.62 -18.97
N VAL A 246 -3.66 -12.40 -19.19
CA VAL A 246 -3.10 -11.14 -19.67
C VAL A 246 -2.02 -11.40 -20.69
N GLU A 247 -1.64 -10.37 -21.43
CA GLU A 247 -0.50 -10.38 -22.33
C GLU A 247 0.52 -9.32 -21.92
N ILE A 248 1.78 -9.70 -21.81
CA ILE A 248 2.88 -8.74 -21.69
C ILE A 248 3.18 -8.25 -23.11
N VAL A 249 2.73 -7.04 -23.43
CA VAL A 249 2.86 -6.45 -24.77
C VAL A 249 4.26 -5.93 -25.03
N LYS A 250 4.90 -5.39 -23.96
CA LYS A 250 6.24 -4.81 -24.05
C LYS A 250 6.98 -4.89 -22.73
N VAL A 251 8.27 -5.15 -22.79
CA VAL A 251 9.21 -5.12 -21.67
C VAL A 251 10.16 -3.94 -21.88
N TYR A 252 10.26 -3.06 -20.87
CA TYR A 252 11.09 -1.83 -20.94
C TYR A 252 12.45 -1.99 -20.23
N GLY A 253 12.65 -3.07 -19.46
CA GLY A 253 13.85 -3.33 -18.68
C GLY A 253 13.93 -2.52 -17.38
N ASN A 254 15.05 -2.69 -16.64
CA ASN A 254 15.26 -2.12 -15.30
C ASN A 254 15.63 -0.61 -15.28
N LYS A 255 15.89 0.01 -16.42
CA LYS A 255 16.35 1.41 -16.50
C LYS A 255 15.23 2.45 -16.28
N GLN A 256 14.00 2.03 -16.08
CA GLN A 256 12.89 2.94 -15.84
C GLN A 256 12.75 3.19 -14.32
N GLU A 257 13.20 4.35 -13.88
CA GLU A 257 13.12 4.81 -12.48
C GLU A 257 11.68 4.91 -11.92
N SER A 258 10.66 4.87 -12.78
CA SER A 258 9.25 5.03 -12.41
C SER A 258 8.53 3.72 -12.07
N GLY A 259 9.23 2.56 -11.99
CA GLY A 259 8.57 1.26 -11.76
C GLY A 259 7.67 0.77 -12.91
N ARG A 260 7.79 1.35 -14.12
CA ARG A 260 7.02 0.98 -15.33
C ARG A 260 7.84 0.06 -16.20
N ASN A 261 8.09 -1.16 -15.72
CA ASN A 261 9.03 -2.09 -16.35
C ASN A 261 8.42 -2.87 -17.50
N MET A 262 7.10 -3.04 -17.53
CA MET A 262 6.39 -3.75 -18.58
C MET A 262 5.04 -3.10 -18.89
N LEU A 263 4.54 -3.33 -20.09
CA LEU A 263 3.19 -2.98 -20.53
C LEU A 263 2.36 -4.26 -20.60
N VAL A 264 1.24 -4.29 -19.88
CA VAL A 264 0.35 -5.43 -19.74
C VAL A 264 -0.99 -5.11 -20.33
N LYS A 265 -1.57 -6.04 -21.08
CA LYS A 265 -2.91 -5.95 -21.67
C LYS A 265 -3.81 -7.05 -21.07
N ILE A 266 -4.98 -6.68 -20.58
CA ILE A 266 -5.99 -7.65 -20.17
C ILE A 266 -6.56 -8.34 -21.42
N THR A 267 -6.51 -9.67 -21.45
CA THR A 267 -7.07 -10.48 -22.53
C THR A 267 -8.24 -11.35 -22.06
N ASP A 268 -8.38 -11.52 -20.74
CA ASP A 268 -9.46 -12.31 -20.14
C ASP A 268 -10.84 -11.64 -20.34
N PRO A 269 -11.79 -12.30 -21.03
CA PRO A 269 -13.10 -11.73 -21.31
C PRO A 269 -13.96 -11.55 -20.05
N THR A 270 -13.78 -12.40 -19.03
CA THR A 270 -14.51 -12.31 -17.77
C THR A 270 -14.10 -11.07 -17.00
N LEU A 271 -12.77 -10.83 -16.89
CA LEU A 271 -12.26 -9.64 -16.25
C LEU A 271 -12.67 -8.38 -17.01
N LEU A 272 -12.54 -8.35 -18.34
CA LEU A 272 -12.96 -7.22 -19.17
C LEU A 272 -14.45 -6.93 -18.99
N SER A 273 -15.28 -7.99 -18.97
CA SER A 273 -16.72 -7.83 -18.71
C SER A 273 -17.02 -7.25 -17.33
N ALA A 274 -16.28 -7.66 -16.30
CA ALA A 274 -16.49 -7.21 -14.93
C ALA A 274 -15.99 -5.77 -14.68
N THR A 275 -14.82 -5.43 -15.19
CA THR A 275 -14.10 -4.20 -14.81
C THR A 275 -13.95 -3.20 -15.95
N GLY A 276 -14.07 -3.62 -17.21
CA GLY A 276 -13.77 -2.82 -18.40
C GLY A 276 -12.26 -2.65 -18.64
N GLY A 277 -11.40 -3.33 -17.87
CA GLY A 277 -9.94 -3.26 -17.92
C GLY A 277 -9.31 -3.19 -16.55
N ILE A 278 -8.11 -2.62 -16.45
CA ILE A 278 -7.43 -2.35 -15.18
C ILE A 278 -8.12 -1.17 -14.49
N VAL A 279 -8.52 -1.34 -13.23
CA VAL A 279 -9.20 -0.31 -12.44
C VAL A 279 -8.45 -0.01 -11.15
N GLN A 280 -8.69 1.14 -10.54
CA GLN A 280 -8.13 1.50 -9.25
C GLN A 280 -8.48 0.45 -8.18
N GLY A 281 -7.50 0.03 -7.39
CA GLY A 281 -7.59 -1.08 -6.44
C GLY A 281 -6.97 -2.38 -6.97
N MET A 282 -6.81 -2.56 -8.30
CA MET A 282 -6.06 -3.69 -8.87
C MET A 282 -4.54 -3.49 -8.82
N SER A 283 -4.06 -2.30 -8.46
CA SER A 283 -2.62 -2.05 -8.22
C SER A 283 -2.08 -3.00 -7.17
N GLY A 284 -0.98 -3.69 -7.48
CA GLY A 284 -0.40 -4.76 -6.68
C GLY A 284 -0.80 -6.16 -7.14
N SER A 285 -1.75 -6.33 -8.07
CA SER A 285 -2.10 -7.65 -8.61
C SER A 285 -0.85 -8.38 -9.12
N PRO A 286 -0.44 -9.53 -8.53
CA PRO A 286 0.76 -10.24 -8.94
C PRO A 286 0.64 -10.71 -10.39
N ILE A 287 1.73 -10.58 -11.15
CA ILE A 287 1.86 -11.04 -12.52
C ILE A 287 2.68 -12.32 -12.51
N ILE A 288 2.13 -13.38 -13.14
CA ILE A 288 2.73 -14.70 -13.18
C ILE A 288 2.98 -15.06 -14.65
N GLN A 289 4.21 -15.45 -14.98
CA GLN A 289 4.61 -15.94 -16.30
C GLN A 289 5.41 -17.21 -16.15
N ASP A 290 5.08 -18.24 -16.93
CA ASP A 290 5.74 -19.55 -16.94
C ASP A 290 5.86 -20.17 -15.52
N GLY A 291 4.83 -19.97 -14.67
CA GLY A 291 4.78 -20.48 -13.29
C GLY A 291 5.62 -19.70 -12.27
N LYS A 292 6.20 -18.56 -12.66
CA LYS A 292 7.03 -17.71 -11.79
C LYS A 292 6.33 -16.38 -11.49
N LEU A 293 6.49 -15.87 -10.27
CA LEU A 293 6.07 -14.53 -9.90
C LEU A 293 7.08 -13.53 -10.48
N ILE A 294 6.66 -12.73 -11.48
CA ILE A 294 7.55 -11.82 -12.20
C ILE A 294 7.36 -10.35 -11.85
N GLY A 295 6.22 -9.98 -11.27
CA GLY A 295 5.93 -8.56 -11.00
C GLY A 295 4.54 -8.32 -10.47
N ALA A 296 4.12 -7.07 -10.55
CA ALA A 296 2.80 -6.60 -10.16
C ALA A 296 2.26 -5.53 -11.10
N VAL A 297 0.95 -5.49 -11.28
CA VAL A 297 0.24 -4.38 -11.96
C VAL A 297 0.37 -3.12 -11.12
N THR A 298 0.64 -1.97 -11.76
CA THR A 298 0.80 -0.69 -11.05
C THR A 298 -0.21 0.36 -11.46
N HIS A 299 -0.19 0.82 -12.71
CA HIS A 299 -0.97 1.95 -13.20
C HIS A 299 -1.73 1.56 -14.46
N VAL A 300 -2.98 2.01 -14.55
CA VAL A 300 -3.80 1.90 -15.76
C VAL A 300 -3.42 2.99 -16.76
N LEU A 301 -3.54 2.70 -18.05
CA LEU A 301 -3.51 3.71 -19.11
C LEU A 301 -4.89 4.39 -19.21
N VAL A 302 -4.96 5.68 -18.89
CA VAL A 302 -6.23 6.43 -18.84
C VAL A 302 -6.96 6.40 -20.19
N ASN A 303 -6.22 6.43 -21.29
CA ASN A 303 -6.79 6.45 -22.65
C ASN A 303 -7.16 5.04 -23.17
N ASP A 304 -6.66 3.98 -22.53
CA ASP A 304 -7.01 2.60 -22.83
C ASP A 304 -6.96 1.76 -21.55
N PRO A 305 -8.06 1.64 -20.82
CA PRO A 305 -8.09 0.88 -19.56
C PRO A 305 -7.79 -0.61 -19.71
N THR A 306 -7.87 -1.17 -20.92
CA THR A 306 -7.49 -2.57 -21.15
C THR A 306 -5.99 -2.79 -20.98
N MET A 307 -5.19 -1.72 -20.91
CA MET A 307 -3.75 -1.73 -20.78
C MET A 307 -3.27 -1.01 -19.52
N GLY A 308 -2.14 -1.43 -19.01
CA GLY A 308 -1.49 -0.79 -17.87
C GLY A 308 -0.03 -1.18 -17.73
N TYR A 309 0.63 -0.53 -16.78
CA TYR A 309 2.02 -0.80 -16.46
C TYR A 309 2.14 -1.85 -15.37
N GLY A 310 3.25 -2.60 -15.40
CA GLY A 310 3.68 -3.47 -14.34
C GLY A 310 5.12 -3.20 -13.92
N ILE A 311 5.40 -3.46 -12.64
CA ILE A 311 6.73 -3.41 -12.04
C ILE A 311 7.31 -4.82 -11.94
N PHE A 312 8.61 -4.98 -12.09
CA PHE A 312 9.27 -6.26 -11.79
C PHE A 312 9.26 -6.55 -10.29
N ILE A 313 9.09 -7.82 -9.94
CA ILE A 313 9.10 -8.25 -8.54
C ILE A 313 10.45 -7.95 -7.86
N GLU A 314 11.57 -8.07 -8.58
CA GLU A 314 12.91 -7.75 -8.07
C GLU A 314 13.01 -6.30 -7.58
N ASN A 315 12.36 -5.34 -8.28
CA ASN A 315 12.35 -3.94 -7.86
C ASN A 315 11.55 -3.73 -6.57
N MET A 316 10.45 -4.46 -6.41
CA MET A 316 9.69 -4.44 -5.16
C MET A 316 10.50 -5.05 -4.01
N LEU A 317 11.15 -6.20 -4.24
CA LEU A 317 11.97 -6.88 -3.23
C LEU A 317 13.18 -6.03 -2.83
N GLY A 318 13.86 -5.39 -3.79
CA GLY A 318 14.95 -4.46 -3.52
C GLY A 318 14.51 -3.24 -2.69
N ALA A 319 13.27 -2.77 -2.83
CA ALA A 319 12.73 -1.66 -2.06
C ALA A 319 12.21 -2.07 -0.66
N ALA A 320 11.93 -3.36 -0.47
CA ALA A 320 11.50 -3.93 0.81
C ALA A 320 12.67 -4.16 1.79
N ALA A 321 13.90 -4.35 1.27
CA ALA A 321 15.13 -4.66 2.00
C ALA A 321 15.69 -3.54 2.92
#